data_7f1bcfbb169906777caa3810911d8893
#
_entry.id   7f1bcfbb169906777caa3810911d8893
#
_cell.length_a   1.000
_cell.length_b   1.000
_cell.length_c   1.000
_cell.angle_alpha   90.00
_cell.angle_beta   90.00
_cell.angle_gamma   90.00
#
_symmetry.space_group_name_H-M   'P 1'
#
loop_
_entity.id
_entity.type
_entity.pdbx_description
1 polymer ?
#
loop_
_entity_poly.entity_id
_entity_poly.type
_entity_poly.pdbx_seq_one_letter_code
_entity_poly.pdbx_strand_id
1 'polypeptide(L)'
;GALITMYIEKINGPQDVKKLSIDELNALASEMRDALLHRASVHGGHFGPNFGIVEATIALHYVFDSPQDKFVFDVSHQSYPHKILTGRKEAYIAQEHYDDVTGYASPIESEHDMFTVGHTSTSVSLACGLARGRDVTNGKGNVIALIGDGSISGGEALEGFNVAGEMDSNLIIIA
;
A
#
# COMPACT_ATOMS: atom_id res chain seq x y z
N GLY A 1 -1.53 18.53 20.56
CA GLY A 1 -0.89 17.64 21.53
C GLY A 1 0.19 16.86 20.82
N ALA A 2 1.24 16.45 21.55
CA ALA A 2 2.28 15.60 20.96
C ALA A 2 1.69 14.26 20.52
N LEU A 3 2.07 13.78 19.34
CA LEU A 3 1.75 12.43 18.89
C LEU A 3 2.38 11.43 19.87
N ILE A 4 1.61 10.44 20.29
CA ILE A 4 2.17 9.30 21.02
C ILE A 4 2.63 8.30 19.98
N THR A 5 3.93 8.22 19.76
CA THR A 5 4.56 7.35 18.76
C THR A 5 5.49 6.38 19.49
N MET A 6 5.04 5.13 19.67
CA MET A 6 5.82 4.09 20.33
C MET A 6 6.24 3.00 19.33
N TYR A 7 5.30 2.55 18.51
CA TYR A 7 5.52 1.47 17.57
C TYR A 7 5.89 1.99 16.18
N ILE A 8 5.26 3.06 15.71
CA ILE A 8 5.56 3.65 14.40
C ILE A 8 7.04 4.05 14.28
N GLU A 9 7.65 4.57 15.33
CA GLU A 9 9.07 4.93 15.34
C GLU A 9 10.00 3.73 15.16
N LYS A 10 9.56 2.54 15.56
CA LYS A 10 10.34 1.31 15.44
C LYS A 10 10.26 0.68 14.05
N ILE A 11 9.34 1.13 13.20
CA ILE A 11 9.16 0.60 11.84
C ILE A 11 10.12 1.33 10.90
N ASN A 12 11.17 0.64 10.47
CA ASN A 12 12.10 1.12 9.45
C ASN A 12 11.94 0.40 8.11
N GLY A 13 11.17 -0.68 8.12
CA GLY A 13 10.82 -1.45 6.93
C GLY A 13 9.80 -2.53 7.24
N PRO A 14 9.27 -3.20 6.22
CA PRO A 14 8.18 -4.17 6.41
C PRO A 14 8.55 -5.35 7.32
N GLN A 15 9.81 -5.69 7.44
CA GLN A 15 10.26 -6.77 8.33
C GLN A 15 10.08 -6.45 9.83
N ASP A 16 9.99 -5.18 10.18
CA ASP A 16 9.74 -4.77 11.57
C ASP A 16 8.28 -5.00 11.96
N VAL A 17 7.34 -4.92 11.02
CA VAL A 17 5.92 -5.22 11.23
C VAL A 17 5.74 -6.67 11.69
N LYS A 18 6.49 -7.61 11.11
CA LYS A 18 6.40 -9.05 11.40
C LYS A 18 6.87 -9.43 12.81
N LYS A 19 7.57 -8.54 13.49
CA LYS A 19 8.08 -8.75 14.86
C LYS A 19 7.07 -8.39 15.95
N LEU A 20 5.99 -7.70 15.58
CA LEU A 20 5.00 -7.19 16.52
C LEU A 20 3.94 -8.25 16.86
N SER A 21 3.51 -8.28 18.10
CA SER A 21 2.31 -9.04 18.53
C SER A 21 1.04 -8.39 17.98
N ILE A 22 -0.07 -9.12 18.04
CA ILE A 22 -1.38 -8.60 17.58
C ILE A 22 -1.77 -7.31 18.34
N ASP A 23 -1.54 -7.26 19.65
CA ASP A 23 -1.85 -6.08 20.44
C ASP A 23 -0.97 -4.88 20.03
N GLU A 24 0.30 -5.12 19.74
CA GLU A 24 1.22 -4.09 19.23
C GLU A 24 0.86 -3.64 17.82
N LEU A 25 0.39 -4.54 16.94
CA LEU A 25 -0.13 -4.19 15.61
C LEU A 25 -1.38 -3.31 15.71
N ASN A 26 -2.29 -3.59 16.64
CA ASN A 26 -3.46 -2.74 16.90
C ASN A 26 -3.05 -1.36 17.41
N ALA A 27 -2.05 -1.28 18.28
CA ALA A 27 -1.51 -0.02 18.75
C ALA A 27 -0.84 0.76 17.61
N LEU A 28 -0.04 0.08 16.76
CA LEU A 28 0.55 0.66 15.55
C LEU A 28 -0.53 1.24 14.62
N ALA A 29 -1.63 0.53 14.41
CA ALA A 29 -2.73 1.02 13.57
C ALA A 29 -3.33 2.33 14.12
N SER A 30 -3.48 2.43 15.43
CA SER A 30 -3.94 3.67 16.09
C SER A 30 -2.95 4.81 15.91
N GLU A 31 -1.66 4.56 16.15
CA GLU A 31 -0.60 5.56 15.96
C GLU A 31 -0.52 6.04 14.50
N MET A 32 -0.65 5.13 13.53
CA MET A 32 -0.68 5.48 12.11
C MET A 32 -1.86 6.38 11.76
N ARG A 33 -3.06 6.12 12.33
CA ARG A 33 -4.22 7.01 12.14
C ARG A 33 -3.99 8.38 12.72
N ASP A 34 -3.44 8.46 13.92
CA ASP A 34 -3.13 9.75 14.56
C ASP A 34 -2.13 10.56 13.72
N ALA A 35 -1.08 9.90 13.20
CA ALA A 35 -0.12 10.53 12.31
C ALA A 35 -0.76 11.02 11.01
N LEU A 36 -1.59 10.20 10.37
CA LEU A 36 -2.32 10.57 9.16
C LEU A 36 -3.27 11.74 9.40
N LEU A 37 -4.01 11.73 10.53
CA LEU A 37 -4.91 12.82 10.92
C LEU A 37 -4.14 14.12 11.15
N HIS A 38 -3.05 14.05 11.90
CA HIS A 38 -2.23 15.22 12.18
C HIS A 38 -1.66 15.81 10.88
N ARG A 39 -1.05 14.98 10.03
CA ARG A 39 -0.53 15.42 8.73
C ARG A 39 -1.61 16.04 7.86
N ALA A 40 -2.78 15.39 7.74
CA ALA A 40 -3.88 15.90 6.95
C ALA A 40 -4.39 17.27 7.45
N SER A 41 -4.37 17.51 8.76
CA SER A 41 -4.85 18.77 9.36
C SER A 41 -3.96 19.96 9.08
N VAL A 42 -2.66 19.75 8.84
CA VAL A 42 -1.67 20.83 8.64
C VAL A 42 -1.11 20.90 7.21
N HIS A 43 -1.10 19.79 6.49
CA HIS A 43 -0.51 19.70 5.15
C HIS A 43 -1.54 19.34 4.07
N GLY A 44 -2.62 18.63 4.44
CA GLY A 44 -3.60 18.10 3.50
C GLY A 44 -3.21 16.72 2.94
N GLY A 45 -3.85 16.33 1.83
CA GLY A 45 -3.64 15.04 1.18
C GLY A 45 -4.91 14.18 1.18
N HIS A 46 -4.75 12.90 0.82
CA HIS A 46 -5.85 11.94 0.77
C HIS A 46 -6.13 11.41 2.18
N PHE A 47 -7.34 11.66 2.69
CA PHE A 47 -7.69 11.34 4.07
C PHE A 47 -8.48 10.03 4.20
N GLY A 48 -9.74 10.03 3.73
CA GLY A 48 -10.67 8.91 3.92
C GLY A 48 -10.13 7.54 3.45
N PRO A 49 -9.62 7.44 2.22
CA PRO A 49 -9.12 6.17 1.70
C PRO A 49 -7.97 5.57 2.52
N ASN A 50 -7.10 6.43 3.10
CA ASN A 50 -5.98 5.98 3.92
C ASN A 50 -6.41 5.50 5.29
N PHE A 51 -7.45 6.11 5.88
CA PHE A 51 -8.00 5.69 7.17
C PHE A 51 -8.65 4.31 7.11
N GLY A 52 -9.33 4.00 6.00
CA GLY A 52 -10.03 2.73 5.82
C GLY A 52 -9.13 1.52 5.58
N ILE A 53 -7.87 1.75 5.18
CA ILE A 53 -6.98 0.66 4.73
C ILE A 53 -5.82 0.38 5.70
N VAL A 54 -5.76 1.03 6.86
CA VAL A 54 -4.61 0.91 7.78
C VAL A 54 -4.39 -0.53 8.20
N GLU A 55 -5.38 -1.21 8.78
CA GLU A 55 -5.26 -2.59 9.26
C GLU A 55 -5.01 -3.56 8.12
N ALA A 56 -5.70 -3.39 6.99
CA ALA A 56 -5.47 -4.23 5.81
C ALA A 56 -4.02 -4.11 5.31
N THR A 57 -3.48 -2.89 5.28
CA THR A 57 -2.08 -2.67 4.86
C THR A 57 -1.08 -3.28 5.85
N ILE A 58 -1.33 -3.14 7.16
CA ILE A 58 -0.52 -3.80 8.20
C ILE A 58 -0.57 -5.32 8.02
N ALA A 59 -1.76 -5.90 7.84
CA ALA A 59 -1.93 -7.33 7.65
C ALA A 59 -1.19 -7.83 6.39
N LEU A 60 -1.25 -7.09 5.29
CA LEU A 60 -0.52 -7.41 4.07
C LEU A 60 0.99 -7.44 4.30
N HIS A 61 1.55 -6.44 4.99
CA HIS A 61 2.98 -6.41 5.32
C HIS A 61 3.38 -7.40 6.40
N TYR A 62 2.42 -7.85 7.22
CA TYR A 62 2.66 -8.93 8.18
C TYR A 62 2.77 -10.30 7.50
N VAL A 63 1.95 -10.55 6.46
CA VAL A 63 1.86 -11.84 5.77
C VAL A 63 2.85 -11.94 4.61
N PHE A 64 2.96 -10.91 3.78
CA PHE A 64 3.73 -10.90 2.54
C PHE A 64 5.08 -10.20 2.69
N ASP A 65 6.01 -10.51 1.82
CA ASP A 65 7.39 -10.02 1.83
C ASP A 65 7.66 -9.02 0.69
N SER A 66 7.24 -7.76 0.88
CA SER A 66 7.56 -6.68 -0.07
C SER A 66 9.05 -6.32 0.01
N PRO A 67 9.76 -6.07 -1.10
CA PRO A 67 9.26 -5.90 -2.48
C PRO A 67 9.21 -7.19 -3.32
N GLN A 68 9.56 -8.36 -2.77
CA GLN A 68 9.46 -9.62 -3.51
C GLN A 68 8.00 -9.95 -3.84
N ASP A 69 7.12 -9.84 -2.87
CA ASP A 69 5.68 -9.79 -3.07
C ASP A 69 5.30 -8.37 -3.49
N LYS A 70 4.55 -8.23 -4.56
CA LYS A 70 4.28 -6.95 -5.20
C LYS A 70 2.86 -6.49 -4.92
N PHE A 71 2.74 -5.27 -4.39
CA PHE A 71 1.44 -4.62 -4.17
C PHE A 71 1.16 -3.61 -5.28
N VAL A 72 -0.02 -3.68 -5.87
CA VAL A 72 -0.50 -2.74 -6.87
C VAL A 72 -1.76 -2.08 -6.35
N PHE A 73 -1.64 -0.83 -5.95
CA PHE A 73 -2.75 -0.02 -5.45
C PHE A 73 -3.49 0.65 -6.61
N ASP A 74 -4.80 0.46 -6.70
CA ASP A 74 -5.61 1.19 -7.66
C ASP A 74 -5.61 2.69 -7.34
N VAL A 75 -5.43 3.55 -8.32
CA VAL A 75 -5.16 4.99 -8.13
C VAL A 75 -3.87 5.24 -7.33
N SER A 76 -3.65 4.47 -6.29
CA SER A 76 -2.57 4.55 -5.29
C SER A 76 -2.65 5.73 -4.30
N HIS A 77 -3.79 6.43 -4.24
CA HIS A 77 -4.05 7.49 -3.26
C HIS A 77 -4.23 6.99 -1.83
N GLN A 78 -4.48 5.69 -1.64
CA GLN A 78 -4.60 4.99 -0.35
C GLN A 78 -3.30 4.29 0.08
N SER A 79 -2.16 4.74 -0.45
CA SER A 79 -0.85 4.11 -0.21
C SER A 79 -0.07 4.70 0.97
N TYR A 80 -0.62 5.63 1.75
CA TYR A 80 0.09 6.25 2.86
C TYR A 80 0.49 5.25 3.95
N PRO A 81 -0.40 4.34 4.41
CA PRO A 81 0.02 3.29 5.33
C PRO A 81 1.15 2.42 4.78
N HIS A 82 1.10 2.08 3.50
CA HIS A 82 2.16 1.35 2.82
C HIS A 82 3.49 2.13 2.84
N LYS A 83 3.47 3.43 2.57
CA LYS A 83 4.67 4.28 2.64
C LYS A 83 5.26 4.32 4.05
N ILE A 84 4.41 4.46 5.08
CA ILE A 84 4.85 4.42 6.49
C ILE A 84 5.60 3.12 6.78
N LEU A 85 5.02 1.98 6.38
CA LEU A 85 5.58 0.65 6.68
C LEU A 85 6.79 0.28 5.81
N THR A 86 7.07 1.03 4.75
CA THR A 86 8.17 0.78 3.81
C THR A 86 9.27 1.83 3.87
N GLY A 87 9.52 2.37 5.06
CA GLY A 87 10.69 3.21 5.35
C GLY A 87 10.49 4.71 5.15
N ARG A 88 9.25 5.17 4.88
CA ARG A 88 8.95 6.59 4.64
C ARG A 88 8.10 7.21 5.76
N LYS A 89 8.17 6.65 6.97
CA LYS A 89 7.37 7.11 8.13
C LYS A 89 7.60 8.58 8.49
N GLU A 90 8.84 9.08 8.30
CA GLU A 90 9.19 10.46 8.65
C GLU A 90 8.31 11.47 7.91
N ALA A 91 7.94 11.17 6.66
CA ALA A 91 7.01 11.98 5.87
C ALA A 91 5.58 12.02 6.43
N TYR A 92 5.30 11.33 7.54
CA TYR A 92 3.99 11.30 8.19
C TYR A 92 4.03 11.71 9.66
N ILE A 93 5.18 11.61 10.32
CA ILE A 93 5.33 11.92 11.75
C ILE A 93 6.10 13.22 12.01
N ALA A 94 6.91 13.70 11.05
CA ALA A 94 7.75 14.88 11.18
C ALA A 94 7.38 15.92 10.11
N GLN A 95 6.95 17.09 10.54
CA GLN A 95 6.39 18.12 9.64
C GLN A 95 7.39 18.58 8.58
N GLU A 96 8.68 18.66 8.89
CA GLU A 96 9.75 19.03 7.98
C GLU A 96 9.95 18.05 6.81
N HIS A 97 9.40 16.85 6.92
CA HIS A 97 9.48 15.76 5.93
C HIS A 97 8.18 15.54 5.13
N TYR A 98 7.13 16.31 5.37
CA TYR A 98 5.83 16.08 4.74
C TYR A 98 5.86 16.16 3.20
N ASP A 99 6.80 16.91 2.65
CA ASP A 99 6.99 17.07 1.20
C ASP A 99 7.96 16.05 0.58
N ASP A 100 8.54 15.14 1.38
CA ASP A 100 9.49 14.14 0.88
C ASP A 100 8.80 13.00 0.09
N VAL A 101 7.47 12.93 0.13
CA VAL A 101 6.68 11.92 -0.57
C VAL A 101 5.55 12.55 -1.36
N THR A 102 5.20 11.91 -2.47
CA THR A 102 4.02 12.29 -3.26
C THR A 102 2.73 11.70 -2.67
N GLY A 103 1.59 12.16 -3.14
CA GLY A 103 0.27 11.65 -2.75
C GLY A 103 -0.10 10.30 -3.37
N TYR A 104 0.79 9.70 -4.17
CA TYR A 104 0.60 8.44 -4.89
C TYR A 104 1.83 7.54 -4.74
N ALA A 105 1.69 6.26 -5.07
CA ALA A 105 2.83 5.37 -5.17
C ALA A 105 3.80 5.85 -6.25
N SER A 106 5.10 5.70 -5.99
CA SER A 106 6.13 6.14 -6.93
C SER A 106 7.39 5.26 -6.83
N PRO A 107 7.76 4.55 -7.90
CA PRO A 107 9.01 3.79 -7.96
C PRO A 107 10.28 4.63 -7.76
N ILE A 108 10.17 5.95 -7.94
CA ILE A 108 11.29 6.86 -7.67
C ILE A 108 11.52 7.03 -6.17
N GLU A 109 10.46 6.92 -5.37
CA GLU A 109 10.55 7.02 -3.91
C GLU A 109 11.05 5.71 -3.27
N SER A 110 10.61 4.57 -3.79
CA SER A 110 10.83 3.28 -3.12
C SER A 110 10.73 2.10 -4.08
N GLU A 111 11.58 1.10 -3.87
CA GLU A 111 11.50 -0.20 -4.55
C GLU A 111 10.22 -1.00 -4.22
N HIS A 112 9.52 -0.60 -3.15
CA HIS A 112 8.24 -1.19 -2.76
C HIS A 112 7.05 -0.72 -3.60
N ASP A 113 7.22 0.33 -4.38
CA ASP A 113 6.19 0.92 -5.25
C ASP A 113 6.42 0.46 -6.69
N MET A 114 5.45 -0.26 -7.26
CA MET A 114 5.62 -0.90 -8.58
C MET A 114 5.38 0.05 -9.75
N PHE A 115 4.43 1.00 -9.59
CA PHE A 115 4.00 1.90 -10.67
C PHE A 115 3.75 3.30 -10.14
N THR A 116 3.93 4.29 -11.01
CA THR A 116 3.37 5.62 -10.81
C THR A 116 1.97 5.64 -11.40
N VAL A 117 0.95 5.61 -10.55
CA VAL A 117 -0.46 5.56 -10.95
C VAL A 117 -1.23 6.68 -10.24
N GLY A 118 -2.24 7.19 -10.87
CA GLY A 118 -3.20 8.14 -10.32
C GLY A 118 -4.58 7.92 -10.95
N HIS A 119 -4.70 6.96 -11.88
CA HIS A 119 -5.94 6.65 -12.60
C HIS A 119 -6.68 5.47 -11.95
N THR A 120 -8.00 5.58 -11.85
CA THR A 120 -8.88 4.51 -11.40
C THR A 120 -8.89 3.32 -12.36
N SER A 121 -9.27 2.14 -11.85
CA SER A 121 -9.58 0.93 -12.62
C SER A 121 -8.37 0.23 -13.26
N THR A 122 -7.14 0.59 -12.90
CA THR A 122 -5.92 0.11 -13.56
C THR A 122 -5.17 -0.98 -12.81
N SER A 123 -5.40 -1.14 -11.49
CA SER A 123 -4.59 -2.03 -10.64
C SER A 123 -4.64 -3.50 -11.07
N VAL A 124 -5.80 -4.00 -11.46
CA VAL A 124 -5.97 -5.41 -11.81
C VAL A 124 -5.23 -5.75 -13.10
N SER A 125 -5.36 -4.93 -14.15
CA SER A 125 -4.63 -5.14 -15.40
C SER A 125 -3.12 -5.00 -15.23
N LEU A 126 -2.64 -4.05 -14.45
CA LEU A 126 -1.22 -3.91 -14.11
C LEU A 126 -0.71 -5.13 -13.33
N ALA A 127 -1.48 -5.62 -12.37
CA ALA A 127 -1.15 -6.81 -11.60
C ALA A 127 -1.14 -8.08 -12.47
N CYS A 128 -2.07 -8.23 -13.43
CA CYS A 128 -2.03 -9.30 -14.42
C CYS A 128 -0.72 -9.29 -15.21
N GLY A 129 -0.26 -8.10 -15.63
CA GLY A 129 1.02 -7.95 -16.32
C GLY A 129 2.22 -8.40 -15.48
N LEU A 130 2.26 -8.00 -14.20
CA LEU A 130 3.30 -8.44 -13.26
C LEU A 130 3.27 -9.95 -13.01
N ALA A 131 2.09 -10.53 -12.78
CA ALA A 131 1.92 -11.95 -12.55
C ALA A 131 2.35 -12.75 -13.79
N ARG A 132 1.94 -12.33 -14.98
CA ARG A 132 2.36 -12.96 -16.24
C ARG A 132 3.86 -12.85 -16.46
N GLY A 133 4.45 -11.68 -16.22
CA GLY A 133 5.90 -11.46 -16.32
C GLY A 133 6.68 -12.39 -15.36
N ARG A 134 6.22 -12.50 -14.11
CA ARG A 134 6.77 -13.45 -13.14
C ARG A 134 6.73 -14.88 -13.65
N ASP A 135 5.57 -15.32 -14.16
CA ASP A 135 5.36 -16.72 -14.56
C ASP A 135 6.23 -17.09 -15.77
N VAL A 136 6.31 -16.23 -16.79
CA VAL A 136 7.13 -16.53 -18.00
C VAL A 136 8.63 -16.45 -17.73
N THR A 137 9.04 -15.78 -16.66
CA THR A 137 10.45 -15.72 -16.24
C THR A 137 10.80 -16.73 -15.15
N ASN A 138 9.85 -17.59 -14.76
CA ASN A 138 9.98 -18.48 -13.58
C ASN A 138 10.36 -17.72 -12.30
N GLY A 139 9.89 -16.49 -12.17
CA GLY A 139 10.09 -15.64 -11.01
C GLY A 139 9.33 -16.14 -9.79
N LYS A 140 9.56 -15.50 -8.66
CA LYS A 140 8.94 -15.83 -7.36
C LYS A 140 8.16 -14.62 -6.83
N GLY A 141 7.41 -14.87 -5.77
CA GLY A 141 6.62 -13.86 -5.06
C GLY A 141 5.19 -13.82 -5.53
N ASN A 142 4.35 -13.26 -4.67
CA ASN A 142 2.94 -13.04 -4.96
C ASN A 142 2.75 -11.69 -5.64
N VAL A 143 1.64 -11.54 -6.35
CA VAL A 143 1.18 -10.24 -6.86
C VAL A 143 -0.19 -9.98 -6.27
N ILE A 144 -0.34 -8.84 -5.61
CA ILE A 144 -1.55 -8.45 -4.91
C ILE A 144 -2.06 -7.13 -5.48
N ALA A 145 -3.23 -7.13 -6.08
CA ALA A 145 -3.93 -5.93 -6.51
C ALA A 145 -4.92 -5.48 -5.42
N LEU A 146 -4.91 -4.19 -5.10
CA LEU A 146 -5.91 -3.58 -4.23
C LEU A 146 -6.74 -2.62 -5.07
N ILE A 147 -8.06 -2.82 -5.08
CA ILE A 147 -8.99 -2.01 -5.86
C ILE A 147 -10.17 -1.59 -5.01
N GLY A 148 -10.50 -0.29 -5.02
CA GLY A 148 -11.68 0.24 -4.34
C GLY A 148 -12.97 0.00 -5.13
N ASP A 149 -14.09 -0.01 -4.44
CA ASP A 149 -15.44 -0.21 -4.97
C ASP A 149 -15.78 0.73 -6.13
N GLY A 150 -15.42 2.00 -6.02
CA GLY A 150 -15.62 2.98 -7.09
C GLY A 150 -14.85 2.65 -8.37
N SER A 151 -13.66 2.07 -8.24
CA SER A 151 -12.80 1.72 -9.38
C SER A 151 -13.25 0.44 -10.10
N ILE A 152 -13.94 -0.46 -9.41
CA ILE A 152 -14.49 -1.71 -10.01
C ILE A 152 -15.49 -1.41 -11.12
N SER A 153 -16.18 -0.28 -11.07
CA SER A 153 -17.16 0.12 -12.09
C SER A 153 -16.53 0.50 -13.45
N GLY A 154 -15.21 0.65 -13.51
CA GLY A 154 -14.50 1.02 -14.75
C GLY A 154 -14.34 -0.16 -15.70
N GLY A 155 -14.47 0.10 -17.01
CA GLY A 155 -14.39 -0.93 -18.05
C GLY A 155 -13.04 -1.66 -18.04
N GLU A 156 -11.94 -0.95 -17.80
CA GLU A 156 -10.61 -1.56 -17.72
C GLU A 156 -10.51 -2.54 -16.54
N ALA A 157 -11.09 -2.21 -15.38
CA ALA A 157 -11.13 -3.13 -14.24
C ALA A 157 -11.88 -4.42 -14.59
N LEU A 158 -13.03 -4.31 -15.26
CA LEU A 158 -13.82 -5.47 -15.68
C LEU A 158 -13.06 -6.36 -16.66
N GLU A 159 -12.38 -5.79 -17.64
CA GLU A 159 -11.51 -6.55 -18.55
C GLU A 159 -10.29 -7.13 -17.83
N GLY A 160 -9.73 -6.40 -16.86
CA GLY A 160 -8.69 -6.91 -15.97
C GLY A 160 -9.14 -8.15 -15.19
N PHE A 161 -10.35 -8.15 -14.63
CA PHE A 161 -10.94 -9.32 -13.97
C PHE A 161 -11.15 -10.48 -14.93
N ASN A 162 -11.61 -10.23 -16.17
CA ASN A 162 -11.76 -11.26 -17.19
C ASN A 162 -10.41 -11.92 -17.50
N VAL A 163 -9.37 -11.12 -17.69
CA VAL A 163 -8.00 -11.63 -17.93
C VAL A 163 -7.49 -12.40 -16.71
N ALA A 164 -7.67 -11.88 -15.50
CA ALA A 164 -7.25 -12.55 -14.28
C ALA A 164 -7.94 -13.91 -14.08
N GLY A 165 -9.23 -13.99 -14.42
CA GLY A 165 -10.00 -15.23 -14.33
C GLY A 165 -9.58 -16.31 -15.36
N GLU A 166 -9.09 -15.88 -16.52
CA GLU A 166 -8.57 -16.79 -17.55
C GLU A 166 -7.10 -17.20 -17.30
N MET A 167 -6.36 -16.39 -16.54
CA MET A 167 -4.98 -16.69 -16.20
C MET A 167 -4.92 -17.79 -15.11
N ASP A 168 -4.20 -18.86 -15.36
CA ASP A 168 -3.78 -19.81 -14.32
C ASP A 168 -2.50 -19.27 -13.66
N SER A 169 -2.67 -18.27 -12.82
CA SER A 169 -1.57 -17.51 -12.21
C SER A 169 -1.86 -17.16 -10.76
N ASN A 170 -0.80 -17.12 -9.92
CA ASN A 170 -0.91 -16.69 -8.53
C ASN A 170 -1.05 -15.15 -8.47
N LEU A 171 -2.28 -14.70 -8.55
CA LEU A 171 -2.69 -13.31 -8.44
C LEU A 171 -3.79 -13.20 -7.37
N ILE A 172 -3.60 -12.29 -6.41
CA ILE A 172 -4.56 -12.00 -5.35
C ILE A 172 -5.19 -10.64 -5.64
N ILE A 173 -6.50 -10.56 -5.61
CA ILE A 173 -7.23 -9.29 -5.79
C ILE A 173 -8.05 -9.05 -4.54
N ILE A 174 -7.86 -7.87 -3.94
CA ILE A 174 -8.56 -7.39 -2.76
C ILE A 174 -9.42 -6.19 -3.19
N ALA A 175 -10.75 -6.32 -2.99
CA ALA A 175 -11.76 -5.34 -3.36
C ALA A 175 -12.58 -4.90 -2.14
#